data_388b9b1deb90fced7730b33ba51ec2ad
#
_entry.id   388b9b1deb90fced7730b33ba51ec2ad
#
_cell.length_a   1.000
_cell.length_b   1.000
_cell.length_c   1.000
_cell.angle_alpha   90.00
_cell.angle_beta   90.00
_cell.angle_gamma   90.00
#
_symmetry.space_group_name_H-M   'P 1'
#
loop_
_entity.id
_entity.type
_entity.pdbx_description
1 polymer ?
#
loop_
_entity_poly.entity_id
_entity_poly.type
_entity_poly.pdbx_seq_one_letter_code
_entity_poly.pdbx_strand_id
1 'polypeptide(L)'
;MSDAVARSLRLITFCLASHLALAAPQDLAAVQDAVANWLDAQLAPTAGASYRLGEIDNRLRLDGCQRMDLQLPQGYRLVGKTMIRVRCVEGARWAINYPVTISIMATYYVASRPLASGRTLLATDLAPQQGDLAQLPGSVVLDPATAVGRVLNSAVSQGGPLRLEMLRAATSVRQNQRVRVLFQLDGLEVSNEGVALNNAAVGEVVRVRVGNNQIVSGIALDNGMVQATQ
;
A
#
# COMPACT_ATOMS: atom_id res chain seq x y z
N MET A 1 -78.53 -25.66 54.62
CA MET A 1 -77.77 -24.43 54.81
C MET A 1 -76.33 -24.87 54.75
N SER A 2 -75.68 -24.66 53.62
CA SER A 2 -74.27 -24.41 53.40
C SER A 2 -73.89 -24.74 51.99
N ASP A 3 -73.67 -23.72 51.23
CA ASP A 3 -73.28 -23.75 49.82
C ASP A 3 -71.80 -24.14 49.70
N ALA A 4 -71.52 -25.14 48.85
CA ALA A 4 -70.16 -25.50 48.46
C ALA A 4 -69.87 -24.94 47.09
N VAL A 5 -69.08 -23.87 47.05
CA VAL A 5 -68.59 -23.21 45.81
C VAL A 5 -67.49 -24.05 45.19
N ALA A 6 -67.79 -24.69 44.04
CA ALA A 6 -66.80 -25.36 43.22
C ALA A 6 -65.99 -24.35 42.40
N ARG A 7 -64.71 -24.14 42.71
CA ARG A 7 -63.74 -23.39 41.95
C ARG A 7 -63.13 -24.26 40.83
N SER A 8 -63.57 -24.04 39.60
CA SER A 8 -62.98 -24.66 38.43
C SER A 8 -61.64 -24.00 38.08
N LEU A 9 -60.57 -24.68 38.35
CA LEU A 9 -59.20 -24.26 37.93
C LEU A 9 -58.98 -24.63 36.50
N ARG A 10 -59.11 -23.68 35.57
CA ARG A 10 -58.76 -23.84 34.14
C ARG A 10 -57.24 -23.73 34.02
N LEU A 11 -56.56 -24.87 33.80
CA LEU A 11 -55.16 -24.92 33.31
C LEU A 11 -55.12 -24.39 31.89
N ILE A 12 -54.58 -23.19 31.69
CA ILE A 12 -54.22 -22.69 30.36
C ILE A 12 -52.87 -23.29 30.03
N THR A 13 -52.83 -24.35 29.22
CA THR A 13 -51.64 -24.91 28.64
C THR A 13 -51.12 -23.98 27.55
N PHE A 14 -50.12 -23.13 27.87
CA PHE A 14 -49.45 -22.25 26.92
C PHE A 14 -48.49 -23.11 26.09
N CYS A 15 -48.94 -23.55 24.89
CA CYS A 15 -48.10 -24.20 23.90
C CYS A 15 -47.09 -23.20 23.38
N LEU A 16 -45.85 -23.19 23.89
CA LEU A 16 -44.74 -22.53 23.23
C LEU A 16 -44.45 -23.28 21.92
N ALA A 17 -45.04 -22.83 20.84
CA ALA A 17 -44.63 -23.19 19.48
C ALA A 17 -43.24 -22.54 19.23
N SER A 18 -42.17 -23.28 19.50
CA SER A 18 -40.81 -22.89 19.07
C SER A 18 -40.79 -22.97 17.55
N HIS A 19 -40.96 -21.80 16.90
CA HIS A 19 -40.69 -21.68 15.47
C HIS A 19 -39.20 -21.87 15.27
N LEU A 20 -38.77 -23.07 14.89
CA LEU A 20 -37.48 -23.26 14.23
C LEU A 20 -37.57 -22.47 12.90
N ALA A 21 -37.09 -21.25 12.92
CA ALA A 21 -36.85 -20.50 11.70
C ALA A 21 -35.73 -21.24 10.95
N LEU A 22 -36.09 -22.06 9.97
CA LEU A 22 -35.16 -22.56 8.98
C LEU A 22 -34.56 -21.33 8.30
N ALA A 23 -33.29 -21.03 8.56
CA ALA A 23 -32.59 -19.95 7.90
C ALA A 23 -32.66 -20.19 6.39
N ALA A 24 -33.24 -19.25 5.66
CA ALA A 24 -33.26 -19.32 4.21
C ALA A 24 -31.81 -19.37 3.68
N PRO A 25 -31.53 -20.10 2.60
CA PRO A 25 -30.21 -20.12 2.01
C PRO A 25 -29.79 -18.71 1.58
N GLN A 26 -28.49 -18.40 1.74
CA GLN A 26 -27.92 -17.13 1.31
C GLN A 26 -28.07 -16.96 -0.20
N ASP A 27 -28.59 -15.83 -0.61
CA ASP A 27 -28.57 -15.42 -2.00
C ASP A 27 -27.15 -15.05 -2.40
N LEU A 28 -26.59 -15.74 -3.40
CA LEU A 28 -25.26 -15.46 -3.93
C LEU A 28 -25.19 -14.13 -4.67
N ALA A 29 -26.31 -13.64 -5.22
CA ALA A 29 -26.39 -12.32 -5.83
C ALA A 29 -26.18 -11.22 -4.76
N ALA A 30 -26.77 -11.36 -3.57
CA ALA A 30 -26.56 -10.43 -2.47
C ALA A 30 -25.09 -10.40 -2.00
N VAL A 31 -24.38 -11.54 -2.07
CA VAL A 31 -22.92 -11.57 -1.79
C VAL A 31 -22.16 -10.81 -2.86
N GLN A 32 -22.52 -10.99 -4.12
CA GLN A 32 -21.91 -10.28 -5.26
C GLN A 32 -22.12 -8.77 -5.15
N ASP A 33 -23.31 -8.32 -4.83
CA ASP A 33 -23.63 -6.91 -4.64
C ASP A 33 -22.85 -6.30 -3.45
N ALA A 34 -22.71 -7.05 -2.37
CA ALA A 34 -21.91 -6.61 -1.23
C ALA A 34 -20.44 -6.43 -1.60
N VAL A 35 -19.87 -7.35 -2.41
CA VAL A 35 -18.48 -7.22 -2.90
C VAL A 35 -18.36 -6.04 -3.86
N ALA A 36 -19.32 -5.83 -4.77
CA ALA A 36 -19.32 -4.69 -5.68
C ALA A 36 -19.33 -3.36 -4.91
N ASN A 37 -20.26 -3.18 -4.00
CA ASN A 37 -20.38 -1.98 -3.18
C ASN A 37 -19.12 -1.72 -2.35
N TRP A 38 -18.51 -2.77 -1.80
CA TRP A 38 -17.27 -2.65 -1.07
C TRP A 38 -16.11 -2.21 -1.99
N LEU A 39 -15.99 -2.79 -3.19
CA LEU A 39 -14.98 -2.41 -4.18
C LEU A 39 -15.17 -0.98 -4.65
N ASP A 40 -16.39 -0.54 -4.92
CA ASP A 40 -16.71 0.84 -5.31
C ASP A 40 -16.21 1.81 -4.26
N ALA A 41 -16.46 1.53 -2.97
CA ALA A 41 -15.99 2.37 -1.87
C ALA A 41 -14.46 2.37 -1.74
N GLN A 42 -13.79 1.22 -1.91
CA GLN A 42 -12.34 1.12 -1.78
C GLN A 42 -11.60 1.74 -2.97
N LEU A 43 -12.15 1.67 -4.17
CA LEU A 43 -11.53 2.15 -5.39
C LEU A 43 -11.91 3.59 -5.75
N ALA A 44 -12.95 4.15 -5.12
CA ALA A 44 -13.39 5.53 -5.36
C ALA A 44 -12.27 6.58 -5.38
N PRO A 45 -11.25 6.54 -4.48
CA PRO A 45 -10.16 7.51 -4.50
C PRO A 45 -9.13 7.24 -5.60
N THR A 46 -9.20 6.09 -6.31
CA THR A 46 -8.18 5.66 -7.28
C THR A 46 -8.66 5.97 -8.69
N ALA A 47 -8.13 7.03 -9.28
CA ALA A 47 -8.45 7.41 -10.67
C ALA A 47 -8.04 6.28 -11.64
N GLY A 48 -8.89 6.01 -12.63
CA GLY A 48 -8.65 5.00 -13.65
C GLY A 48 -8.83 3.55 -13.18
N ALA A 49 -9.32 3.33 -11.95
CA ALA A 49 -9.64 2.01 -11.45
C ALA A 49 -10.94 1.48 -12.04
N SER A 50 -10.94 0.20 -12.36
CA SER A 50 -12.11 -0.58 -12.75
C SER A 50 -11.94 -2.02 -12.27
N TYR A 51 -13.04 -2.75 -12.13
CA TYR A 51 -12.96 -4.14 -11.71
C TYR A 51 -13.93 -5.02 -12.45
N ARG A 52 -13.66 -6.32 -12.43
CA ARG A 52 -14.58 -7.39 -12.83
C ARG A 52 -14.70 -8.39 -11.69
N LEU A 53 -15.93 -8.70 -11.35
CA LEU A 53 -16.26 -9.77 -10.41
C LEU A 53 -16.04 -11.11 -11.12
N GLY A 54 -15.40 -12.04 -10.42
CA GLY A 54 -15.26 -13.40 -10.90
C GLY A 54 -16.52 -14.23 -10.61
N GLU A 55 -16.55 -15.43 -11.15
CA GLU A 55 -17.66 -16.35 -10.93
C GLU A 55 -17.49 -17.08 -9.60
N ILE A 56 -18.60 -17.24 -8.87
CA ILE A 56 -18.71 -18.15 -7.73
C ILE A 56 -19.36 -19.45 -8.21
N ASP A 57 -18.96 -20.57 -7.63
CA ASP A 57 -19.63 -21.85 -7.91
C ASP A 57 -21.11 -21.76 -7.48
N ASN A 58 -22.02 -21.85 -8.46
CA ASN A 58 -23.46 -21.81 -8.25
C ASN A 58 -24.00 -23.00 -7.40
N ARG A 59 -23.17 -24.02 -7.16
CA ARG A 59 -23.49 -25.13 -6.26
C ARG A 59 -23.23 -24.80 -4.80
N LEU A 60 -22.53 -23.70 -4.53
CA LEU A 60 -22.24 -23.25 -3.17
C LEU A 60 -23.55 -23.02 -2.42
N ARG A 61 -23.68 -23.65 -1.27
CA ARG A 61 -24.82 -23.47 -0.37
C ARG A 61 -24.32 -22.87 0.92
N LEU A 62 -24.79 -21.69 1.21
CA LEU A 62 -24.45 -20.93 2.42
C LEU A 62 -25.76 -20.72 3.20
N ASP A 63 -25.66 -20.72 4.52
CA ASP A 63 -26.78 -20.33 5.37
C ASP A 63 -27.01 -18.82 5.29
N GLY A 64 -28.25 -18.38 5.45
CA GLY A 64 -28.63 -16.97 5.37
C GLY A 64 -27.84 -16.10 6.35
N CYS A 65 -27.28 -15.01 5.86
CA CYS A 65 -26.47 -14.07 6.60
C CYS A 65 -27.14 -12.71 6.73
N GLN A 66 -27.20 -12.17 7.93
CA GLN A 66 -27.79 -10.85 8.18
C GLN A 66 -26.76 -9.74 8.00
N ARG A 67 -25.47 -10.00 8.33
CA ARG A 67 -24.39 -9.03 8.20
C ARG A 67 -23.10 -9.70 7.73
N MET A 68 -22.59 -9.20 6.63
CA MET A 68 -21.31 -9.62 6.04
C MET A 68 -20.21 -8.63 6.37
N ASP A 69 -19.03 -9.15 6.69
CA ASP A 69 -17.77 -8.42 6.84
C ASP A 69 -16.86 -8.73 5.65
N LEU A 70 -16.41 -7.70 4.97
CA LEU A 70 -15.59 -7.80 3.77
C LEU A 70 -14.22 -7.20 4.02
N GLN A 71 -13.18 -7.93 3.64
CA GLN A 71 -11.80 -7.47 3.82
C GLN A 71 -10.89 -7.99 2.72
N LEU A 72 -9.85 -7.22 2.42
CA LEU A 72 -8.72 -7.69 1.63
C LEU A 72 -7.86 -8.61 2.50
N PRO A 73 -7.61 -9.89 2.12
CA PRO A 73 -6.75 -10.75 2.90
C PRO A 73 -5.32 -10.21 2.99
N GLN A 74 -4.65 -10.52 4.10
CA GLN A 74 -3.27 -10.08 4.30
C GLN A 74 -2.35 -10.59 3.17
N GLY A 75 -1.49 -9.72 2.67
CA GLY A 75 -0.58 -10.02 1.54
C GLY A 75 -1.19 -9.81 0.16
N TYR A 76 -2.49 -9.58 0.05
CA TYR A 76 -3.13 -9.23 -1.22
C TYR A 76 -3.13 -7.73 -1.45
N ARG A 77 -3.25 -7.32 -2.72
CA ARG A 77 -3.34 -5.92 -3.15
C ARG A 77 -4.58 -5.70 -3.99
N LEU A 78 -5.13 -4.49 -3.97
CA LEU A 78 -6.27 -4.10 -4.80
C LEU A 78 -5.80 -3.74 -6.23
N VAL A 79 -5.11 -4.67 -6.87
CA VAL A 79 -4.65 -4.56 -8.27
C VAL A 79 -4.45 -5.95 -8.87
N GLY A 80 -4.82 -6.14 -10.12
CA GLY A 80 -4.72 -7.42 -10.83
C GLY A 80 -5.73 -8.45 -10.31
N LYS A 81 -5.38 -9.73 -10.47
CA LYS A 81 -6.18 -10.84 -9.94
C LYS A 81 -6.00 -10.93 -8.43
N THR A 82 -7.07 -10.78 -7.70
CA THR A 82 -7.08 -10.81 -6.24
C THR A 82 -8.37 -11.46 -5.72
N MET A 83 -8.54 -11.53 -4.42
CA MET A 83 -9.76 -12.07 -3.78
C MET A 83 -10.18 -11.16 -2.63
N ILE A 84 -11.47 -11.06 -2.44
CA ILE A 84 -12.07 -10.39 -1.29
C ILE A 84 -12.61 -11.48 -0.35
N ARG A 85 -12.18 -11.45 0.90
CA ARG A 85 -12.71 -12.34 1.92
C ARG A 85 -14.04 -11.79 2.39
N VAL A 86 -15.09 -12.58 2.18
CA VAL A 86 -16.43 -12.30 2.68
C VAL A 86 -16.72 -13.25 3.83
N ARG A 87 -17.04 -12.73 4.97
CA ARG A 87 -17.34 -13.50 6.18
C ARG A 87 -18.71 -13.08 6.70
N CYS A 88 -19.57 -14.05 6.96
CA CYS A 88 -20.77 -13.81 7.74
C CYS A 88 -20.42 -13.63 9.22
N VAL A 89 -20.84 -12.52 9.80
CA VAL A 89 -20.59 -12.17 11.22
C VAL A 89 -21.85 -12.18 12.04
N GLU A 90 -23.04 -12.26 11.41
CA GLU A 90 -24.32 -12.33 12.08
C GLU A 90 -25.32 -13.16 11.27
N GLY A 91 -26.00 -14.09 11.92
CA GLY A 91 -27.00 -14.99 11.33
C GLY A 91 -26.42 -16.37 10.98
N ALA A 92 -25.21 -16.44 10.46
CA ALA A 92 -24.55 -17.70 10.07
C ALA A 92 -23.02 -17.65 10.34
N ARG A 93 -22.35 -18.80 10.12
CA ARG A 93 -20.89 -18.93 10.32
C ARG A 93 -20.26 -19.52 9.07
N TRP A 94 -19.97 -18.65 8.09
CA TRP A 94 -19.24 -19.05 6.90
C TRP A 94 -18.26 -17.93 6.48
N ALA A 95 -17.27 -18.29 5.69
CA ALA A 95 -16.36 -17.36 5.03
C ALA A 95 -15.99 -17.92 3.66
N ILE A 96 -15.98 -17.07 2.67
CA ILE A 96 -15.57 -17.39 1.31
C ILE A 96 -14.55 -16.37 0.81
N ASN A 97 -13.78 -16.75 -0.20
CA ASN A 97 -12.89 -15.84 -0.93
C ASN A 97 -13.52 -15.59 -2.30
N TYR A 98 -13.96 -14.36 -2.51
CA TYR A 98 -14.58 -13.94 -3.77
C TYR A 98 -13.51 -13.48 -4.76
N PRO A 99 -13.36 -14.14 -5.93
CA PRO A 99 -12.33 -13.74 -6.91
C PRO A 99 -12.74 -12.45 -7.61
N VAL A 100 -11.79 -11.52 -7.75
CA VAL A 100 -11.97 -10.26 -8.48
C VAL A 100 -10.75 -9.97 -9.33
N THR A 101 -10.94 -9.23 -10.43
CA THR A 101 -9.84 -8.70 -11.24
C THR A 101 -9.96 -7.19 -11.28
N ILE A 102 -8.94 -6.50 -10.81
CA ILE A 102 -8.89 -5.04 -10.72
C ILE A 102 -7.86 -4.53 -11.72
N SER A 103 -8.27 -3.60 -12.58
CA SER A 103 -7.44 -2.89 -13.55
C SER A 103 -7.34 -1.43 -13.14
N ILE A 104 -6.13 -0.86 -13.16
CA ILE A 104 -5.89 0.54 -12.83
C ILE A 104 -5.12 1.16 -13.99
N MET A 105 -5.81 1.92 -14.83
CA MET A 105 -5.19 2.68 -15.91
C MET A 105 -4.51 3.92 -15.35
N ALA A 106 -3.18 3.98 -15.45
CA ALA A 106 -2.40 5.10 -14.95
C ALA A 106 -1.27 5.48 -15.90
N THR A 107 -0.78 6.71 -15.76
CA THR A 107 0.47 7.13 -16.40
C THR A 107 1.64 6.64 -15.55
N TYR A 108 2.58 5.96 -16.18
CA TYR A 108 3.85 5.55 -15.60
C TYR A 108 4.99 6.00 -16.49
N TYR A 109 6.23 5.92 -15.99
CA TYR A 109 7.38 6.43 -16.71
C TYR A 109 8.30 5.32 -17.19
N VAL A 110 8.69 5.44 -18.45
CA VAL A 110 9.62 4.55 -19.15
C VAL A 110 10.89 5.29 -19.53
N ALA A 111 11.97 4.55 -19.82
CA ALA A 111 13.18 5.14 -20.37
C ALA A 111 12.93 5.67 -21.79
N SER A 112 13.17 6.97 -22.03
CA SER A 112 13.03 7.62 -23.36
C SER A 112 14.06 7.13 -24.36
N ARG A 113 15.18 6.57 -23.88
CA ARG A 113 16.31 6.02 -24.63
C ARG A 113 17.00 4.93 -23.82
N PRO A 114 17.97 4.17 -24.37
CA PRO A 114 18.75 3.25 -23.57
C PRO A 114 19.54 3.98 -22.47
N LEU A 115 19.43 3.52 -21.22
CA LEU A 115 20.06 4.12 -20.05
C LEU A 115 21.01 3.10 -19.41
N ALA A 116 22.27 3.51 -19.21
CA ALA A 116 23.26 2.66 -18.57
C ALA A 116 23.16 2.70 -17.03
N SER A 117 23.61 1.64 -16.39
CA SER A 117 23.81 1.62 -14.94
C SER A 117 24.79 2.74 -14.52
N GLY A 118 24.59 3.32 -13.35
CA GLY A 118 25.40 4.43 -12.84
C GLY A 118 24.99 5.81 -13.38
N ARG A 119 24.05 5.88 -14.33
CA ARG A 119 23.55 7.16 -14.86
C ARG A 119 22.65 7.85 -13.85
N THR A 120 22.88 9.15 -13.63
CA THR A 120 21.93 10.02 -12.95
C THR A 120 20.81 10.38 -13.91
N LEU A 121 19.56 10.14 -13.50
CA LEU A 121 18.37 10.40 -14.32
C LEU A 121 18.06 11.90 -14.42
N LEU A 122 17.82 12.35 -15.63
CA LEU A 122 17.31 13.68 -15.95
C LEU A 122 15.84 13.57 -16.35
N ALA A 123 15.09 14.65 -16.28
CA ALA A 123 13.70 14.69 -16.72
C ALA A 123 13.55 14.24 -18.19
N THR A 124 14.54 14.54 -19.05
CA THR A 124 14.58 14.14 -20.47
C THR A 124 14.83 12.65 -20.70
N ASP A 125 15.26 11.91 -19.68
CA ASP A 125 15.46 10.47 -19.76
C ASP A 125 14.15 9.70 -19.51
N LEU A 126 13.08 10.38 -19.06
CA LEU A 126 11.79 9.82 -18.74
C LEU A 126 10.77 10.17 -19.83
N ALA A 127 9.99 9.19 -20.26
CA ALA A 127 8.85 9.39 -21.15
C ALA A 127 7.58 8.84 -20.46
N PRO A 128 6.46 9.61 -20.44
CA PRO A 128 5.21 9.13 -19.90
C PRO A 128 4.57 8.10 -20.84
N GLN A 129 4.00 7.05 -20.28
CA GLN A 129 3.22 6.04 -20.98
C GLN A 129 2.00 5.68 -20.16
N GLN A 130 0.87 5.43 -20.83
CA GLN A 130 -0.34 4.92 -20.15
C GLN A 130 -0.41 3.40 -20.24
N GLY A 131 -0.86 2.78 -19.16
CA GLY A 131 -1.07 1.34 -19.12
C GLY A 131 -1.75 0.87 -17.85
N ASP A 132 -2.13 -0.40 -17.87
CA ASP A 132 -2.74 -1.05 -16.72
C ASP A 132 -1.66 -1.48 -15.72
N LEU A 133 -1.68 -0.91 -14.52
CA LEU A 133 -0.74 -1.25 -13.45
C LEU A 133 -0.80 -2.73 -13.05
N ALA A 134 -1.91 -3.41 -13.34
CA ALA A 134 -2.05 -4.85 -13.10
C ALA A 134 -1.10 -5.70 -13.98
N GLN A 135 -0.68 -5.16 -15.11
CA GLN A 135 0.23 -5.83 -16.07
C GLN A 135 1.69 -5.39 -15.90
N LEU A 136 1.95 -4.46 -14.98
CA LEU A 136 3.27 -3.88 -14.77
C LEU A 136 3.89 -4.37 -13.45
N PRO A 137 5.22 -4.33 -13.33
CA PRO A 137 5.88 -4.54 -12.05
C PRO A 137 5.36 -3.59 -10.97
N GLY A 138 5.18 -4.09 -9.76
CA GLY A 138 4.49 -3.35 -8.68
C GLY A 138 5.17 -2.07 -8.17
N SER A 139 6.37 -1.76 -8.64
CA SER A 139 7.19 -0.63 -8.20
C SER A 139 7.50 0.36 -9.32
N VAL A 140 6.69 0.37 -10.40
CA VAL A 140 6.89 1.33 -11.49
C VAL A 140 6.80 2.77 -11.00
N VAL A 141 7.61 3.63 -11.60
CA VAL A 141 7.62 5.07 -11.30
C VAL A 141 6.35 5.71 -11.85
N LEU A 142 5.50 6.21 -10.96
CA LEU A 142 4.26 6.92 -11.28
C LEU A 142 4.44 8.45 -11.21
N ASP A 143 5.40 8.92 -10.42
CA ASP A 143 5.76 10.34 -10.30
C ASP A 143 7.21 10.51 -10.75
N PRO A 144 7.48 11.29 -11.81
CA PRO A 144 8.83 11.52 -12.31
C PRO A 144 9.74 12.20 -11.28
N ALA A 145 9.20 13.00 -10.36
CA ALA A 145 9.98 13.65 -9.31
C ALA A 145 10.67 12.63 -8.39
N THR A 146 10.11 11.43 -8.24
CA THR A 146 10.71 10.35 -7.46
C THR A 146 11.92 9.71 -8.12
N ALA A 147 12.12 9.94 -9.43
CA ALA A 147 13.19 9.34 -10.23
C ALA A 147 14.27 10.34 -10.65
N VAL A 148 13.89 11.57 -10.95
CA VAL A 148 14.83 12.62 -11.37
C VAL A 148 15.87 12.89 -10.27
N GLY A 149 17.14 12.98 -10.67
CA GLY A 149 18.28 13.16 -9.75
C GLY A 149 18.77 11.86 -9.10
N ARG A 150 18.02 10.75 -9.20
CA ARG A 150 18.49 9.45 -8.70
C ARG A 150 19.40 8.76 -9.71
N VAL A 151 20.16 7.80 -9.24
CA VAL A 151 21.14 7.03 -10.03
C VAL A 151 20.59 5.64 -10.27
N LEU A 152 20.63 5.18 -11.55
CA LEU A 152 20.28 3.81 -11.91
C LEU A 152 21.32 2.82 -11.35
N ASN A 153 20.85 1.75 -10.71
CA ASN A 153 21.69 0.63 -10.28
C ASN A 153 21.77 -0.49 -11.36
N SER A 154 20.90 -0.44 -12.38
CA SER A 154 20.88 -1.40 -13.50
C SER A 154 20.54 -0.66 -14.80
N ALA A 155 20.98 -1.21 -15.94
CA ALA A 155 20.67 -0.66 -17.26
C ALA A 155 19.18 -0.88 -17.60
N VAL A 156 18.57 0.07 -18.32
CA VAL A 156 17.19 0.02 -18.80
C VAL A 156 17.18 0.29 -20.30
N SER A 157 16.52 -0.59 -21.06
CA SER A 157 16.33 -0.38 -22.51
C SER A 157 15.29 0.73 -22.77
N GLN A 158 15.35 1.33 -23.96
CA GLN A 158 14.32 2.28 -24.40
C GLN A 158 12.92 1.65 -24.29
N GLY A 159 11.95 2.39 -23.79
CA GLY A 159 10.58 1.92 -23.55
C GLY A 159 10.44 0.99 -22.33
N GLY A 160 11.54 0.62 -21.67
CA GLY A 160 11.49 -0.18 -20.45
C GLY A 160 10.95 0.62 -19.26
N PRO A 161 10.03 0.04 -18.45
CA PRO A 161 9.47 0.72 -17.29
C PRO A 161 10.55 0.98 -16.24
N LEU A 162 10.60 2.22 -15.76
CA LEU A 162 11.44 2.60 -14.63
C LEU A 162 10.79 2.12 -13.34
N ARG A 163 11.57 1.49 -12.45
CA ARG A 163 11.10 0.95 -11.18
C ARG A 163 11.88 1.53 -10.02
N LEU A 164 11.21 1.74 -8.90
CA LEU A 164 11.82 2.37 -7.72
C LEU A 164 13.03 1.58 -7.20
N GLU A 165 13.01 0.25 -7.25
CA GLU A 165 14.14 -0.61 -6.84
C GLU A 165 15.35 -0.52 -7.76
N MET A 166 15.21 0.04 -8.97
CA MET A 166 16.33 0.33 -9.87
C MET A 166 17.02 1.65 -9.56
N LEU A 167 16.48 2.42 -8.61
CA LEU A 167 16.93 3.78 -8.30
C LEU A 167 17.60 3.82 -6.93
N ARG A 168 18.75 4.45 -6.85
CA ARG A 168 19.41 4.80 -5.59
C ARG A 168 19.62 6.29 -5.50
N ALA A 169 19.72 6.83 -4.31
CA ALA A 169 20.04 8.23 -4.12
C ALA A 169 21.44 8.55 -4.70
N ALA A 170 21.56 9.74 -5.29
CA ALA A 170 22.85 10.20 -5.78
C ALA A 170 23.80 10.46 -4.59
N THR A 171 25.04 10.04 -4.72
CA THR A 171 26.08 10.32 -3.72
C THR A 171 26.38 11.81 -3.76
N SER A 172 26.10 12.52 -2.69
CA SER A 172 26.40 13.95 -2.51
C SER A 172 27.82 14.16 -1.98
N VAL A 173 28.22 13.33 -1.03
CA VAL A 173 29.55 13.36 -0.41
C VAL A 173 30.26 12.04 -0.69
N ARG A 174 31.49 12.11 -1.22
CA ARG A 174 32.34 10.94 -1.47
C ARG A 174 33.39 10.76 -0.38
N GLN A 175 33.77 9.54 -0.10
CA GLN A 175 34.89 9.24 0.77
C GLN A 175 36.17 9.96 0.26
N ASN A 176 36.94 10.52 1.18
CA ASN A 176 38.15 11.34 0.95
C ASN A 176 37.85 12.71 0.27
N GLN A 177 36.61 13.10 0.10
CA GLN A 177 36.24 14.42 -0.39
C GLN A 177 36.43 15.46 0.73
N ARG A 178 36.99 16.62 0.37
CA ARG A 178 36.95 17.80 1.26
C ARG A 178 35.53 18.34 1.27
N VAL A 179 34.99 18.54 2.45
CA VAL A 179 33.61 19.01 2.68
C VAL A 179 33.61 20.14 3.70
N ARG A 180 32.61 21.01 3.60
CA ARG A 180 32.37 22.03 4.63
C ARG A 180 31.34 21.48 5.61
N VAL A 181 31.69 21.44 6.88
CA VAL A 181 30.82 21.02 7.96
C VAL A 181 30.20 22.26 8.60
N LEU A 182 28.88 22.32 8.64
CA LEU A 182 28.12 23.39 9.26
C LEU A 182 27.71 22.99 10.67
N PHE A 183 28.02 23.83 11.63
CA PHE A 183 27.60 23.70 13.02
C PHE A 183 26.61 24.81 13.34
N GLN A 184 25.46 24.45 13.87
CA GLN A 184 24.45 25.40 14.29
C GLN A 184 24.38 25.37 15.83
N LEU A 185 24.74 26.45 16.47
CA LEU A 185 24.73 26.59 17.91
C LEU A 185 24.07 27.93 18.30
N ASP A 186 22.97 27.91 19.05
CA ASP A 186 22.26 29.08 19.56
C ASP A 186 21.96 30.17 18.51
N GLY A 187 21.67 29.78 17.26
CA GLY A 187 21.42 30.73 16.16
C GLY A 187 22.66 31.23 15.43
N LEU A 188 23.87 30.82 15.89
CA LEU A 188 25.12 31.07 15.19
C LEU A 188 25.47 29.91 14.29
N GLU A 189 25.75 30.18 13.02
CA GLU A 189 26.26 29.19 12.07
C GLU A 189 27.78 29.32 11.94
N VAL A 190 28.47 28.25 12.29
CA VAL A 190 29.92 28.15 12.14
C VAL A 190 30.23 27.04 11.13
N SER A 191 31.15 27.31 10.21
CA SER A 191 31.59 26.30 9.26
C SER A 191 33.07 25.94 9.49
N ASN A 192 33.36 24.64 9.33
CA ASN A 192 34.71 24.12 9.35
C ASN A 192 34.97 23.21 8.16
N GLU A 193 36.20 23.09 7.71
CA GLU A 193 36.57 22.16 6.66
C GLU A 193 36.97 20.79 7.25
N GLY A 194 36.65 19.75 6.53
CA GLY A 194 36.99 18.39 6.90
C GLY A 194 37.10 17.45 5.69
N VAL A 195 37.47 16.21 5.97
CA VAL A 195 37.57 15.15 4.97
C VAL A 195 36.56 14.06 5.30
N ALA A 196 35.64 13.75 4.36
CA ALA A 196 34.65 12.71 4.52
C ALA A 196 35.32 11.32 4.62
N LEU A 197 34.88 10.50 5.57
CA LEU A 197 35.39 9.14 5.80
C LEU A 197 34.56 8.05 5.15
N ASN A 198 33.36 8.37 4.68
CA ASN A 198 32.48 7.45 3.95
C ASN A 198 31.72 8.21 2.86
N ASN A 199 31.14 7.45 1.92
CA ASN A 199 30.18 8.00 0.97
C ASN A 199 28.84 8.24 1.67
N ALA A 200 28.13 9.29 1.27
CA ALA A 200 26.77 9.57 1.73
C ALA A 200 25.94 10.23 0.62
N ALA A 201 24.69 9.85 0.51
CA ALA A 201 23.71 10.57 -0.27
C ALA A 201 23.09 11.71 0.57
N VAL A 202 22.34 12.61 -0.08
CA VAL A 202 21.61 13.67 0.62
C VAL A 202 20.70 13.05 1.69
N GLY A 203 20.78 13.56 2.91
CA GLY A 203 20.03 13.08 4.07
C GLY A 203 20.66 11.89 4.81
N GLU A 204 21.75 11.31 4.30
CA GLU A 204 22.46 10.22 4.96
C GLU A 204 23.57 10.73 5.90
N VAL A 205 23.89 9.88 6.88
CA VAL A 205 24.96 10.18 7.83
C VAL A 205 26.33 10.04 7.18
N VAL A 206 27.12 11.09 7.27
CA VAL A 206 28.53 11.10 6.88
C VAL A 206 29.42 11.39 8.10
N ARG A 207 30.51 10.65 8.22
CA ARG A 207 31.56 10.94 9.20
C ARG A 207 32.63 11.77 8.52
N VAL A 208 33.00 12.87 9.16
CA VAL A 208 33.96 13.82 8.65
C VAL A 208 35.09 13.99 9.66
N ARG A 209 36.34 13.89 9.20
CA ARG A 209 37.53 14.24 9.98
C ARG A 209 37.76 15.73 9.81
N VAL A 210 37.57 16.49 10.87
CA VAL A 210 37.89 17.93 10.95
C VAL A 210 39.25 18.13 11.62
N GLY A 211 39.77 19.33 11.63
CA GLY A 211 41.09 19.70 12.22
C GLY A 211 41.48 18.80 13.39
N ASN A 212 42.68 18.82 13.89
CA ASN A 212 43.14 18.01 15.04
C ASN A 212 42.76 16.52 15.05
N ASN A 213 42.43 15.93 13.90
CA ASN A 213 42.03 14.51 13.72
C ASN A 213 40.70 14.12 14.41
N GLN A 214 39.86 15.08 14.80
CA GLN A 214 38.56 14.84 15.40
C GLN A 214 37.56 14.35 14.35
N ILE A 215 36.75 13.33 14.70
CA ILE A 215 35.69 12.81 13.84
C ILE A 215 34.34 13.36 14.30
N VAL A 216 33.64 14.00 13.40
CA VAL A 216 32.29 14.54 13.57
C VAL A 216 31.34 13.79 12.67
N SER A 217 30.14 13.44 13.16
CA SER A 217 29.05 12.92 12.36
C SER A 217 28.12 14.05 11.96
N GLY A 218 27.57 13.95 10.77
CA GLY A 218 26.61 14.92 10.25
C GLY A 218 25.76 14.35 9.12
N ILE A 219 24.80 15.11 8.68
CA ILE A 219 23.91 14.78 7.56
C ILE A 219 24.46 15.43 6.29
N ALA A 220 24.61 14.65 5.23
CA ALA A 220 25.03 15.15 3.92
C ALA A 220 23.92 15.99 3.28
N LEU A 221 24.26 17.18 2.79
CA LEU A 221 23.37 18.08 2.07
C LEU A 221 23.54 17.94 0.55
N ASP A 222 22.64 18.52 -0.23
CA ASP A 222 22.59 18.40 -1.70
C ASP A 222 23.80 19.00 -2.43
N ASN A 223 24.46 19.97 -1.84
CA ASN A 223 25.63 20.68 -2.40
C ASN A 223 26.99 20.12 -1.94
N GLY A 224 27.01 18.91 -1.32
CA GLY A 224 28.21 18.30 -0.78
C GLY A 224 28.70 18.92 0.53
N MET A 225 27.90 19.75 1.18
CA MET A 225 28.11 20.20 2.55
C MET A 225 27.58 19.18 3.55
N VAL A 226 27.95 19.32 4.78
CA VAL A 226 27.56 18.42 5.88
C VAL A 226 27.03 19.25 7.05
N GLN A 227 25.78 19.00 7.46
CA GLN A 227 25.22 19.56 8.69
C GLN A 227 25.61 18.67 9.85
N ALA A 228 26.43 19.18 10.77
CA ALA A 228 26.82 18.41 11.96
C ALA A 228 25.60 18.06 12.83
N THR A 229 25.53 16.81 13.28
CA THR A 229 24.57 16.38 14.31
C THR A 229 25.27 16.51 15.67
N GLN A 230 24.58 17.17 16.61
CA GLN A 230 25.02 17.28 17.99
C GLN A 230 24.98 15.93 18.71
#